data_1cab414880495227d50cdd3cc3396bdb
#
_entry.id   1cab414880495227d50cdd3cc3396bdb
#
_cell.length_a   1.000
_cell.length_b   1.000
_cell.length_c   1.000
_cell.angle_alpha   90.00
_cell.angle_beta   90.00
_cell.angle_gamma   90.00
#
_symmetry.space_group_name_H-M   'P 1'
#
loop_
_entity.id
_entity.type
_entity.pdbx_description
1 polymer ?
#
loop_
_entity_poly.entity_id
_entity_poly.type
_entity_poly.pdbx_seq_one_letter_code
_entity_poly.pdbx_strand_id
1 'polypeptide(L)'
;MTNRRALILCTKHVLANGLQVLLHEDHSEPVVAVYVYYHVGSSREEPGRSGFAHLFEHMLFQGSAHVPDNDHFRRIQEAGGTLNGTTSQDRTNYFEVLPAKELELALWLEADRMGFLLPAMTQAKLDNQRDVVMNERRQSYENRPYGLVHETLLAALYPSGHPYSWPTIGSMADIAAATLGDIERFFRRWYGPNNATLVIGGDFEPAHALALVERWFGALPSGPAVEKPAPAPALLAETRRLVLADSVQQPQLTLAWPTVELGHPDEPALDLLADYLSANRSSVLDRALELEEELVTTVSIAHHVQERAGMLLLNLRPHGGVELARIEARVEELLAKVAHEGVDGARLARLMRRREGELFRSLETVAARTSRLGYDSVFFRDPAALERELERRRAVRPADILAVLERHVLGRPRVVLSTVPRGKTEQAAAERPLERREPSLEPARASAPASGVAAPFRSPPVLDFRLDTGVRVLANVHARLPQTRLSLALPAGRVHDRRARRGLVGLAADLLEDGTRALASAEFIDELDGLGAQFSVTAGEEDLVLRLSVLDECLPRALELFLDVLHAPRFAAAD
;
A
#
# COMPACT_ATOMS: atom_id res chain seq x y z
N MET A 1 -15.80 23.19 20.64
CA MET A 1 -14.82 22.11 20.32
C MET A 1 -15.61 20.84 20.41
N THR A 2 -16.05 20.29 19.29
CA THR A 2 -16.76 19.01 19.22
C THR A 2 -15.73 17.91 19.54
N ASN A 3 -15.99 17.18 20.62
CA ASN A 3 -15.22 16.02 21.04
C ASN A 3 -15.38 14.92 19.96
N ARG A 4 -14.59 15.00 18.88
CA ARG A 4 -14.59 13.98 17.82
C ARG A 4 -13.95 12.72 18.40
N ARG A 5 -14.73 11.66 18.43
CA ARG A 5 -14.27 10.32 18.83
C ARG A 5 -13.20 9.88 17.83
N ALA A 6 -12.07 9.34 18.30
CA ALA A 6 -11.02 8.82 17.44
C ALA A 6 -11.58 7.80 16.44
N LEU A 7 -11.10 7.83 15.18
CA LEU A 7 -11.55 6.93 14.12
C LEU A 7 -11.14 5.48 14.41
N ILE A 8 -9.95 5.31 14.98
CA ILE A 8 -9.46 4.00 15.42
C ILE A 8 -9.12 4.10 16.90
N LEU A 9 -9.95 3.49 17.74
CA LEU A 9 -9.73 3.49 19.19
C LEU A 9 -8.63 2.47 19.53
N CYS A 10 -7.64 2.89 20.31
CA CYS A 10 -6.62 1.99 20.84
C CYS A 10 -6.12 2.44 22.21
N THR A 11 -5.57 1.52 22.97
CA THR A 11 -4.78 1.81 24.18
C THR A 11 -3.31 1.59 23.89
N LYS A 12 -2.44 2.44 24.47
CA LYS A 12 -1.00 2.38 24.29
C LYS A 12 -0.33 2.00 25.60
N HIS A 13 0.54 0.99 25.53
CA HIS A 13 1.40 0.54 26.63
C HIS A 13 2.87 0.55 26.17
N VAL A 14 3.79 0.60 27.12
CA VAL A 14 5.23 0.47 26.84
C VAL A 14 5.81 -0.47 27.87
N LEU A 15 6.40 -1.58 27.43
CA LEU A 15 7.06 -2.53 28.32
C LEU A 15 8.37 -1.98 28.87
N ALA A 16 8.88 -2.58 29.92
CA ALA A 16 10.15 -2.18 30.56
C ALA A 16 11.36 -2.23 29.60
N ASN A 17 11.33 -3.11 28.59
CA ASN A 17 12.35 -3.24 27.55
C ASN A 17 12.18 -2.25 26.39
N GLY A 18 11.20 -1.35 26.46
CA GLY A 18 10.93 -0.33 25.46
C GLY A 18 9.99 -0.72 24.31
N LEU A 19 9.49 -1.97 24.26
CA LEU A 19 8.50 -2.39 23.28
C LEU A 19 7.22 -1.54 23.42
N GLN A 20 6.82 -0.87 22.35
CA GLN A 20 5.53 -0.20 22.29
C GLN A 20 4.44 -1.21 21.93
N VAL A 21 3.33 -1.18 22.66
CA VAL A 21 2.18 -2.08 22.44
C VAL A 21 0.94 -1.25 22.24
N LEU A 22 0.24 -1.46 21.14
CA LEU A 22 -1.05 -0.85 20.83
C LEU A 22 -2.11 -1.94 20.81
N LEU A 23 -3.22 -1.74 21.53
CA LEU A 23 -4.34 -2.67 21.60
C LEU A 23 -5.58 -1.99 21.02
N HIS A 24 -6.12 -2.55 19.93
CA HIS A 24 -7.35 -2.14 19.27
C HIS A 24 -8.41 -3.22 19.43
N GLU A 25 -9.22 -3.13 20.48
CA GLU A 25 -10.31 -4.06 20.78
C GLU A 25 -11.45 -3.90 19.78
N ASP A 26 -11.79 -4.99 19.10
CA ASP A 26 -12.82 -5.05 18.07
C ASP A 26 -13.49 -6.43 18.00
N HIS A 27 -14.65 -6.58 18.61
CA HIS A 27 -15.42 -7.82 18.65
C HIS A 27 -16.36 -8.04 17.48
N SER A 28 -16.19 -7.32 16.37
CA SER A 28 -17.07 -7.44 15.20
C SER A 28 -16.90 -8.75 14.44
N GLU A 29 -15.70 -9.30 14.45
CA GLU A 29 -15.32 -10.55 13.81
C GLU A 29 -14.46 -11.37 14.77
N PRO A 30 -14.57 -12.71 14.80
CA PRO A 30 -13.82 -13.56 15.73
C PRO A 30 -12.38 -13.80 15.26
N VAL A 31 -11.70 -12.74 14.89
CA VAL A 31 -10.31 -12.74 14.40
C VAL A 31 -9.45 -11.74 15.16
N VAL A 32 -8.16 -12.01 15.17
CA VAL A 32 -7.13 -11.05 15.61
C VAL A 32 -6.14 -10.82 14.50
N ALA A 33 -5.64 -9.60 14.43
CA ALA A 33 -4.53 -9.18 13.59
C ALA A 33 -3.38 -8.76 14.51
N VAL A 34 -2.23 -9.38 14.34
CA VAL A 34 -1.00 -9.08 15.08
C VAL A 34 0.01 -8.52 14.10
N TYR A 35 0.53 -7.32 14.37
CA TYR A 35 1.53 -6.64 13.55
C TYR A 35 2.72 -6.26 14.40
N VAL A 36 3.92 -6.62 13.95
CA VAL A 36 5.17 -6.13 14.52
C VAL A 36 5.86 -5.24 13.50
N TYR A 37 5.98 -3.98 13.82
CA TYR A 37 6.68 -2.97 13.02
C TYR A 37 8.05 -2.70 13.62
N TYR A 38 9.10 -2.80 12.80
CA TYR A 38 10.44 -2.33 13.12
C TYR A 38 10.75 -1.06 12.33
N HIS A 39 11.24 -0.03 13.01
CA HIS A 39 11.64 1.23 12.36
C HIS A 39 13.01 1.08 11.71
N VAL A 40 13.08 0.17 10.75
CA VAL A 40 14.26 -0.16 9.95
C VAL A 40 13.83 -0.62 8.56
N GLY A 41 14.46 -0.07 7.54
CA GLY A 41 14.30 -0.44 6.15
C GLY A 41 15.61 -0.19 5.40
N SER A 42 15.57 -0.16 4.08
CA SER A 42 16.79 0.02 3.28
C SER A 42 17.47 1.38 3.48
N SER A 43 16.78 2.38 4.01
CA SER A 43 17.39 3.67 4.38
C SER A 43 18.36 3.61 5.58
N ARG A 44 18.39 2.50 6.29
CA ARG A 44 19.31 2.25 7.42
C ARG A 44 20.54 1.44 7.02
N GLU A 45 20.63 1.06 5.76
CA GLU A 45 21.76 0.34 5.18
C GLU A 45 22.93 1.29 4.91
N GLU A 46 24.12 0.73 4.80
CA GLU A 46 25.33 1.45 4.46
C GLU A 46 25.65 1.25 2.97
N PRO A 47 26.30 2.23 2.29
CA PRO A 47 26.80 2.03 0.93
C PRO A 47 27.69 0.77 0.83
N GLY A 48 27.43 -0.07 -0.19
CA GLY A 48 28.07 -1.37 -0.36
C GLY A 48 27.45 -2.50 0.48
N ARG A 49 26.30 -2.25 1.12
CA ARG A 49 25.53 -3.21 1.91
C ARG A 49 24.03 -3.04 1.66
N SER A 50 23.65 -2.76 0.42
CA SER A 50 22.25 -2.59 0.03
C SER A 50 21.50 -3.92 -0.06
N GLY A 51 20.20 -3.92 0.26
CA GLY A 51 19.32 -5.10 0.25
C GLY A 51 19.29 -5.88 1.57
N PHE A 52 20.01 -5.42 2.61
CA PHE A 52 20.07 -6.12 3.89
C PHE A 52 18.72 -6.14 4.61
N ALA A 53 17.99 -5.05 4.63
CA ALA A 53 16.68 -5.00 5.27
C ALA A 53 15.69 -5.99 4.65
N HIS A 54 15.71 -6.12 3.33
CA HIS A 54 14.89 -7.08 2.60
C HIS A 54 15.38 -8.53 2.79
N LEU A 55 16.69 -8.76 2.73
CA LEU A 55 17.26 -10.07 3.06
C LEU A 55 16.86 -10.50 4.49
N PHE A 56 16.80 -9.54 5.43
CA PHE A 56 16.33 -9.81 6.80
C PHE A 56 14.85 -10.18 6.84
N GLU A 57 13.99 -9.56 6.05
CA GLU A 57 12.61 -9.99 5.94
C GLU A 57 12.52 -11.49 5.65
N HIS A 58 13.29 -11.98 4.67
CA HIS A 58 13.36 -13.40 4.32
C HIS A 58 13.97 -14.25 5.45
N MET A 59 15.07 -13.80 6.05
CA MET A 59 15.78 -14.52 7.11
C MET A 59 14.90 -14.73 8.35
N LEU A 60 14.04 -13.78 8.70
CA LEU A 60 13.13 -13.86 9.85
C LEU A 60 12.03 -14.93 9.69
N PHE A 61 11.83 -15.47 8.48
CA PHE A 61 10.96 -16.63 8.25
C PHE A 61 11.70 -17.97 8.26
N GLN A 62 13.03 -17.98 8.38
CA GLN A 62 13.84 -19.21 8.34
C GLN A 62 13.96 -19.92 9.69
N GLY A 63 12.97 -19.73 10.57
CA GLY A 63 12.93 -20.30 11.90
C GLY A 63 13.77 -19.52 12.93
N SER A 64 13.61 -19.90 14.18
CA SER A 64 14.30 -19.35 15.36
C SER A 64 14.68 -20.49 16.30
N ALA A 65 15.21 -20.20 17.48
CA ALA A 65 15.73 -21.26 18.37
C ALA A 65 14.69 -22.32 18.73
N HIS A 66 13.40 -21.94 18.82
CA HIS A 66 12.31 -22.84 19.23
C HIS A 66 11.30 -23.12 18.11
N VAL A 67 11.45 -22.47 16.95
CA VAL A 67 10.58 -22.62 15.78
C VAL A 67 11.44 -23.14 14.62
N PRO A 68 11.27 -24.41 14.20
CA PRO A 68 11.99 -24.98 13.06
C PRO A 68 11.75 -24.21 11.75
N ASP A 69 12.60 -24.45 10.76
CA ASP A 69 12.49 -23.88 9.42
C ASP A 69 11.10 -24.15 8.81
N ASN A 70 10.48 -23.12 8.24
CA ASN A 70 9.12 -23.15 7.66
C ASN A 70 7.97 -23.40 8.65
N ASP A 71 8.26 -23.64 9.93
CA ASP A 71 7.25 -23.95 10.94
C ASP A 71 6.38 -22.73 11.26
N HIS A 72 6.92 -21.53 11.10
CA HIS A 72 6.16 -20.30 11.28
C HIS A 72 4.97 -20.23 10.31
N PHE A 73 5.21 -20.42 9.00
CA PHE A 73 4.15 -20.49 7.99
C PHE A 73 3.17 -21.64 8.26
N ARG A 74 3.72 -22.84 8.50
CA ARG A 74 2.90 -24.03 8.72
C ARG A 74 1.94 -23.87 9.90
N ARG A 75 2.41 -23.38 11.05
CA ARG A 75 1.59 -23.22 12.26
C ARG A 75 0.47 -22.20 12.09
N ILE A 76 0.76 -21.05 11.50
CA ILE A 76 -0.27 -20.03 11.23
C ILE A 76 -1.31 -20.54 10.24
N GLN A 77 -0.89 -21.25 9.17
CA GLN A 77 -1.82 -21.82 8.19
C GLN A 77 -2.67 -22.96 8.79
N GLU A 78 -2.07 -23.86 9.58
CA GLU A 78 -2.80 -24.92 10.32
C GLU A 78 -3.80 -24.34 11.32
N ALA A 79 -3.50 -23.19 11.92
CA ALA A 79 -4.42 -22.45 12.79
C ALA A 79 -5.55 -21.72 12.02
N GLY A 80 -5.56 -21.79 10.69
CA GLY A 80 -6.53 -21.11 9.83
C GLY A 80 -6.22 -19.63 9.58
N GLY A 81 -4.99 -19.20 9.84
CA GLY A 81 -4.53 -17.83 9.65
C GLY A 81 -3.77 -17.60 8.33
N THR A 82 -3.47 -16.34 8.09
CA THR A 82 -2.58 -15.85 7.03
C THR A 82 -1.48 -15.01 7.64
N LEU A 83 -0.32 -14.95 6.98
CA LEU A 83 0.83 -14.16 7.43
C LEU A 83 1.60 -13.60 6.24
N ASN A 84 2.34 -12.52 6.48
CA ASN A 84 3.30 -11.98 5.51
C ASN A 84 4.32 -11.07 6.22
N GLY A 85 5.36 -10.68 5.47
CA GLY A 85 6.29 -9.60 5.81
C GLY A 85 6.36 -8.58 4.68
N THR A 86 6.75 -7.36 4.98
CA THR A 86 7.05 -6.35 3.95
C THR A 86 8.16 -5.43 4.42
N THR A 87 9.04 -5.05 3.48
CA THR A 87 10.11 -4.09 3.70
C THR A 87 9.96 -2.89 2.76
N SER A 88 10.12 -1.70 3.30
CA SER A 88 10.23 -0.45 2.54
C SER A 88 11.58 0.23 2.83
N GLN A 89 11.76 1.45 2.34
CA GLN A 89 12.94 2.23 2.68
C GLN A 89 13.06 2.51 4.18
N ASP A 90 11.94 2.71 4.90
CA ASP A 90 11.96 3.23 6.27
C ASP A 90 11.44 2.26 7.33
N ARG A 91 10.80 1.17 6.94
CA ARG A 91 10.25 0.19 7.89
C ARG A 91 10.28 -1.23 7.34
N THR A 92 10.32 -2.20 8.26
CA THR A 92 10.01 -3.61 8.03
C THR A 92 8.90 -4.01 8.97
N ASN A 93 7.90 -4.76 8.50
CA ASN A 93 6.87 -5.29 9.38
C ASN A 93 6.53 -6.74 9.04
N TYR A 94 6.07 -7.45 10.05
CA TYR A 94 5.52 -8.80 9.96
C TYR A 94 4.13 -8.78 10.53
N PHE A 95 3.26 -9.60 9.97
CA PHE A 95 1.87 -9.63 10.43
C PHE A 95 1.19 -10.97 10.19
N GLU A 96 0.30 -11.30 11.11
CA GLU A 96 -0.60 -12.44 11.04
C GLU A 96 -2.05 -11.99 11.25
N VAL A 97 -2.97 -12.65 10.54
CA VAL A 97 -4.41 -12.55 10.77
C VAL A 97 -4.93 -13.97 10.96
N LEU A 98 -5.53 -14.23 12.12
CA LEU A 98 -5.91 -15.58 12.52
C LEU A 98 -7.13 -15.57 13.45
N PRO A 99 -7.80 -16.73 13.67
CA PRO A 99 -8.89 -16.81 14.63
C PRO A 99 -8.48 -16.31 16.01
N ALA A 100 -9.35 -15.58 16.69
CA ALA A 100 -9.08 -14.89 17.97
C ALA A 100 -8.48 -15.80 19.05
N LYS A 101 -8.91 -17.06 19.11
CA LYS A 101 -8.41 -18.08 20.05
C LYS A 101 -6.93 -18.43 19.89
N GLU A 102 -6.32 -18.08 18.76
CA GLU A 102 -4.92 -18.37 18.43
C GLU A 102 -3.98 -17.15 18.69
N LEU A 103 -4.47 -16.11 19.37
CA LEU A 103 -3.66 -14.92 19.69
C LEU A 103 -2.32 -15.27 20.33
N GLU A 104 -2.32 -16.20 21.30
CA GLU A 104 -1.10 -16.60 22.00
C GLU A 104 -0.09 -17.27 21.07
N LEU A 105 -0.54 -18.03 20.05
CA LEU A 105 0.32 -18.63 19.05
C LEU A 105 1.08 -17.56 18.26
N ALA A 106 0.37 -16.54 17.76
CA ALA A 106 1.00 -15.44 17.03
C ALA A 106 2.02 -14.69 17.90
N LEU A 107 1.66 -14.35 19.14
CA LEU A 107 2.55 -13.65 20.06
C LEU A 107 3.81 -14.46 20.41
N TRP A 108 3.67 -15.76 20.58
CA TRP A 108 4.79 -16.65 20.82
C TRP A 108 5.75 -16.71 19.63
N LEU A 109 5.22 -16.86 18.40
CA LEU A 109 6.01 -16.89 17.16
C LEU A 109 6.77 -15.58 16.96
N GLU A 110 6.10 -14.43 17.13
CA GLU A 110 6.72 -13.12 16.99
C GLU A 110 7.79 -12.85 18.05
N ALA A 111 7.52 -13.22 19.30
CA ALA A 111 8.50 -13.07 20.37
C ALA A 111 9.72 -13.98 20.18
N ASP A 112 9.52 -15.19 19.64
CA ASP A 112 10.62 -16.11 19.41
C ASP A 112 11.53 -15.62 18.29
N ARG A 113 11.00 -15.15 17.16
CA ARG A 113 11.84 -14.58 16.12
C ARG A 113 12.51 -13.25 16.53
N MET A 114 11.87 -12.43 17.38
CA MET A 114 12.47 -11.20 17.90
C MET A 114 13.64 -11.48 18.85
N GLY A 115 13.51 -12.47 19.72
CA GLY A 115 14.50 -12.73 20.77
C GLY A 115 15.52 -13.81 20.43
N PHE A 116 15.18 -14.77 19.58
CA PHE A 116 15.90 -16.03 19.42
C PHE A 116 16.22 -16.38 17.96
N LEU A 117 16.25 -15.42 17.06
CA LEU A 117 16.62 -15.63 15.66
C LEU A 117 18.09 -16.04 15.51
N LEU A 118 19.01 -15.28 16.13
CA LEU A 118 20.44 -15.42 15.86
C LEU A 118 21.00 -16.82 16.16
N PRO A 119 20.61 -17.51 17.25
CA PRO A 119 21.08 -18.87 17.50
C PRO A 119 20.70 -19.88 16.41
N ALA A 120 19.62 -19.61 15.67
CA ALA A 120 19.15 -20.47 14.60
C ALA A 120 19.73 -20.12 13.22
N MET A 121 20.48 -19.02 13.10
CA MET A 121 21.09 -18.59 11.84
C MET A 121 22.32 -19.43 11.52
N THR A 122 22.33 -20.01 10.32
CA THR A 122 23.45 -20.80 9.79
C THR A 122 23.90 -20.25 8.45
N GLN A 123 25.14 -20.58 8.06
CA GLN A 123 25.66 -20.19 6.74
C GLN A 123 24.77 -20.75 5.62
N ALA A 124 24.28 -21.97 5.76
CA ALA A 124 23.41 -22.60 4.76
C ALA A 124 22.08 -21.84 4.58
N LYS A 125 21.47 -21.34 5.67
CA LYS A 125 20.26 -20.51 5.59
C LYS A 125 20.55 -19.17 4.91
N LEU A 126 21.65 -18.53 5.25
CA LEU A 126 22.05 -17.29 4.61
C LEU A 126 22.31 -17.49 3.12
N ASP A 127 23.04 -18.52 2.74
CA ASP A 127 23.35 -18.82 1.33
C ASP A 127 22.07 -19.07 0.56
N ASN A 128 21.15 -19.88 1.10
CA ASN A 128 19.85 -20.14 0.50
C ASN A 128 19.03 -18.84 0.31
N GLN A 129 18.96 -17.98 1.34
CA GLN A 129 18.15 -16.75 1.22
C GLN A 129 18.81 -15.70 0.33
N ARG A 130 20.15 -15.63 0.26
CA ARG A 130 20.85 -14.82 -0.75
C ARG A 130 20.43 -15.26 -2.16
N ASP A 131 20.42 -16.57 -2.44
CA ASP A 131 20.01 -17.09 -3.75
C ASP A 131 18.54 -16.80 -4.05
N VAL A 132 17.64 -16.93 -3.07
CA VAL A 132 16.22 -16.58 -3.20
C VAL A 132 16.07 -15.10 -3.56
N VAL A 133 16.65 -14.18 -2.79
CA VAL A 133 16.56 -12.73 -3.02
C VAL A 133 17.20 -12.32 -4.34
N MET A 134 18.36 -12.92 -4.70
CA MET A 134 18.98 -12.69 -6.01
C MET A 134 18.10 -13.19 -7.18
N ASN A 135 17.40 -14.32 -7.02
CA ASN A 135 16.45 -14.80 -8.02
C ASN A 135 15.21 -13.91 -8.11
N GLU A 136 14.69 -13.44 -6.97
CA GLU A 136 13.60 -12.47 -6.95
C GLU A 136 13.99 -11.17 -7.65
N ARG A 137 15.21 -10.65 -7.41
CA ARG A 137 15.71 -9.48 -8.11
C ARG A 137 15.75 -9.70 -9.64
N ARG A 138 16.23 -10.87 -10.10
CA ARG A 138 16.21 -11.18 -11.53
C ARG A 138 14.78 -11.21 -12.09
N GLN A 139 13.84 -11.85 -11.38
CA GLN A 139 12.46 -12.00 -11.85
C GLN A 139 11.67 -10.68 -11.80
N SER A 140 11.80 -9.92 -10.72
CA SER A 140 10.97 -8.75 -10.45
C SER A 140 11.55 -7.44 -11.01
N TYR A 141 12.87 -7.38 -11.23
CA TYR A 141 13.56 -6.19 -11.72
C TYR A 141 14.23 -6.41 -13.08
N GLU A 142 15.18 -7.34 -13.20
CA GLU A 142 16.03 -7.46 -14.40
C GLU A 142 15.30 -8.06 -15.61
N ASN A 143 14.43 -9.06 -15.39
CA ASN A 143 13.68 -9.74 -16.45
C ASN A 143 12.28 -9.19 -16.67
N ARG A 144 11.82 -8.27 -15.81
CA ARG A 144 10.50 -7.65 -15.95
C ARG A 144 10.58 -6.41 -16.84
N PRO A 145 9.70 -6.25 -17.84
CA PRO A 145 9.60 -5.00 -18.59
C PRO A 145 9.43 -3.80 -17.65
N TYR A 146 10.21 -2.75 -17.87
CA TYR A 146 10.28 -1.53 -17.03
C TYR A 146 10.76 -1.77 -15.59
N GLY A 147 11.26 -2.96 -15.24
CA GLY A 147 11.62 -3.32 -13.86
C GLY A 147 12.78 -2.50 -13.29
N LEU A 148 13.70 -2.03 -14.12
CA LEU A 148 14.84 -1.20 -13.72
C LEU A 148 14.55 0.30 -13.68
N VAL A 149 13.36 0.75 -14.08
CA VAL A 149 12.98 2.18 -14.12
C VAL A 149 13.12 2.81 -12.73
N HIS A 150 12.56 2.17 -11.71
CA HIS A 150 12.58 2.72 -10.34
C HIS A 150 14.00 2.85 -9.79
N GLU A 151 14.84 1.82 -9.93
CA GLU A 151 16.24 1.85 -9.49
C GLU A 151 17.04 2.93 -10.22
N THR A 152 16.87 3.06 -11.54
CA THR A 152 17.51 4.10 -12.35
C THR A 152 17.09 5.49 -11.89
N LEU A 153 15.82 5.68 -11.56
CA LEU A 153 15.30 6.94 -11.03
C LEU A 153 15.88 7.29 -9.66
N LEU A 154 15.92 6.33 -8.73
CA LEU A 154 16.48 6.57 -7.39
C LEU A 154 17.94 7.02 -7.47
N ALA A 155 18.76 6.32 -8.28
CA ALA A 155 20.16 6.66 -8.47
C ALA A 155 20.37 8.03 -9.17
N ALA A 156 19.41 8.46 -9.99
CA ALA A 156 19.47 9.76 -10.66
C ALA A 156 18.89 10.90 -9.81
N LEU A 157 17.86 10.63 -9.02
CA LEU A 157 17.17 11.64 -8.21
C LEU A 157 17.96 12.00 -6.96
N TYR A 158 18.50 10.99 -6.29
CA TYR A 158 19.21 11.14 -5.04
C TYR A 158 20.73 11.15 -5.24
N PRO A 159 21.50 11.97 -4.49
CA PRO A 159 22.96 11.95 -4.56
C PRO A 159 23.52 10.62 -4.07
N SER A 160 24.72 10.26 -4.55
CA SER A 160 25.43 9.07 -4.07
C SER A 160 25.60 9.09 -2.55
N GLY A 161 25.28 7.97 -1.90
CA GLY A 161 25.28 7.85 -0.43
C GLY A 161 24.02 8.37 0.27
N HIS A 162 23.07 8.96 -0.47
CA HIS A 162 21.77 9.26 0.10
C HIS A 162 21.01 7.95 0.40
N PRO A 163 20.34 7.81 1.55
CA PRO A 163 19.64 6.58 1.94
C PRO A 163 18.58 6.05 0.99
N TYR A 164 18.08 6.88 0.09
CA TYR A 164 17.12 6.50 -0.93
C TYR A 164 17.73 6.37 -2.34
N SER A 165 19.06 6.37 -2.48
CA SER A 165 19.70 6.25 -3.80
C SER A 165 19.78 4.81 -4.32
N TRP A 166 19.33 3.81 -3.56
CA TRP A 166 19.25 2.40 -3.95
C TRP A 166 17.87 1.80 -3.66
N PRO A 167 17.45 0.75 -4.41
CA PRO A 167 16.18 0.08 -4.18
C PRO A 167 16.23 -0.82 -2.94
N THR A 168 15.08 -1.09 -2.34
CA THR A 168 14.95 -1.97 -1.16
C THR A 168 15.49 -3.38 -1.40
N ILE A 169 15.36 -3.92 -2.62
CA ILE A 169 15.91 -5.22 -2.99
C ILE A 169 17.46 -5.26 -2.96
N GLY A 170 18.13 -4.12 -3.03
CA GLY A 170 19.59 -4.00 -3.04
C GLY A 170 20.26 -4.40 -4.35
N SER A 171 21.62 -4.33 -4.38
CA SER A 171 22.41 -4.77 -5.52
C SER A 171 22.76 -6.26 -5.43
N MET A 172 22.91 -6.93 -6.59
CA MET A 172 23.38 -8.33 -6.65
C MET A 172 24.73 -8.52 -5.95
N ALA A 173 25.65 -7.55 -6.09
CA ALA A 173 26.98 -7.60 -5.50
C ALA A 173 26.94 -7.52 -3.97
N ASP A 174 26.13 -6.60 -3.43
CA ASP A 174 26.02 -6.42 -1.98
C ASP A 174 25.35 -7.62 -1.30
N ILE A 175 24.27 -8.16 -1.91
CA ILE A 175 23.57 -9.35 -1.42
C ILE A 175 24.52 -10.56 -1.43
N ALA A 176 25.27 -10.77 -2.52
CA ALA A 176 26.21 -11.87 -2.64
C ALA A 176 27.36 -11.77 -1.62
N ALA A 177 27.76 -10.56 -1.25
CA ALA A 177 28.84 -10.30 -0.28
C ALA A 177 28.40 -10.37 1.19
N ALA A 178 27.08 -10.49 1.47
CA ALA A 178 26.53 -10.52 2.83
C ALA A 178 27.10 -11.70 3.65
N THR A 179 27.56 -11.43 4.89
CA THR A 179 28.11 -12.43 5.81
C THR A 179 27.22 -12.61 7.03
N LEU A 180 27.35 -13.74 7.75
CA LEU A 180 26.66 -13.93 9.04
C LEU A 180 26.98 -12.84 10.05
N GLY A 181 28.22 -12.34 10.07
CA GLY A 181 28.61 -11.24 10.95
C GLY A 181 27.91 -9.92 10.61
N ASP A 182 27.62 -9.68 9.34
CA ASP A 182 26.82 -8.52 8.91
C ASP A 182 25.36 -8.69 9.36
N ILE A 183 24.80 -9.89 9.19
CA ILE A 183 23.47 -10.28 9.65
C ILE A 183 23.34 -10.03 11.16
N GLU A 184 24.27 -10.55 11.96
CA GLU A 184 24.25 -10.38 13.40
C GLU A 184 24.31 -8.90 13.83
N ARG A 185 25.20 -8.10 13.21
CA ARG A 185 25.33 -6.67 13.53
C ARG A 185 24.04 -5.90 13.20
N PHE A 186 23.46 -6.15 12.03
CA PHE A 186 22.23 -5.48 11.59
C PHE A 186 21.06 -5.85 12.49
N PHE A 187 20.88 -7.13 12.81
CA PHE A 187 19.85 -7.60 13.72
C PHE A 187 19.97 -6.93 15.10
N ARG A 188 21.14 -7.04 15.75
CA ARG A 188 21.37 -6.46 17.08
C ARG A 188 21.16 -4.94 17.10
N ARG A 189 21.42 -4.26 15.98
CA ARG A 189 21.25 -2.81 15.87
C ARG A 189 19.81 -2.40 15.75
N TRP A 190 19.00 -3.14 15.01
CA TRP A 190 17.71 -2.64 14.54
C TRP A 190 16.49 -3.44 14.99
N TYR A 191 16.60 -4.74 15.30
CA TYR A 191 15.46 -5.62 15.58
C TYR A 191 15.20 -5.88 17.07
N GLY A 192 15.64 -4.95 17.95
CA GLY A 192 15.33 -5.01 19.37
C GLY A 192 13.92 -4.48 19.71
N PRO A 193 13.36 -4.89 20.86
CA PRO A 193 12.03 -4.46 21.33
C PRO A 193 11.87 -2.93 21.36
N ASN A 194 12.89 -2.19 21.76
CA ASN A 194 12.86 -0.72 21.85
C ASN A 194 12.83 0.00 20.49
N ASN A 195 13.00 -0.72 19.37
CA ASN A 195 12.79 -0.23 18.00
C ASN A 195 11.55 -0.87 17.34
N ALA A 196 10.74 -1.60 18.12
CA ALA A 196 9.56 -2.28 17.64
C ALA A 196 8.27 -1.66 18.18
N THR A 197 7.21 -1.75 17.39
CA THR A 197 5.83 -1.49 17.80
C THR A 197 5.01 -2.73 17.49
N LEU A 198 4.47 -3.36 18.54
CA LEU A 198 3.52 -4.45 18.45
C LEU A 198 2.11 -3.86 18.46
N VAL A 199 1.31 -4.21 17.48
CA VAL A 199 -0.10 -3.79 17.39
C VAL A 199 -0.98 -5.03 17.33
N ILE A 200 -1.95 -5.12 18.22
CA ILE A 200 -2.94 -6.19 18.27
C ILE A 200 -4.31 -5.55 18.04
N GLY A 201 -5.01 -5.99 17.01
CA GLY A 201 -6.39 -5.58 16.73
C GLY A 201 -7.32 -6.77 16.62
N GLY A 202 -8.54 -6.67 17.10
CA GLY A 202 -9.55 -7.69 16.94
C GLY A 202 -10.25 -8.13 18.21
N ASP A 203 -10.72 -9.38 18.20
CA ASP A 203 -11.55 -9.97 19.24
C ASP A 203 -10.70 -10.54 20.39
N PHE A 204 -10.42 -9.73 21.38
CA PHE A 204 -9.68 -10.12 22.59
C PHE A 204 -10.03 -9.20 23.76
N GLU A 205 -9.80 -9.72 24.99
CA GLU A 205 -9.85 -8.93 26.21
C GLU A 205 -8.49 -8.22 26.42
N PRO A 206 -8.44 -6.88 26.52
CA PRO A 206 -7.18 -6.12 26.61
C PRO A 206 -6.25 -6.54 27.75
N ALA A 207 -6.79 -6.84 28.92
CA ALA A 207 -5.99 -7.28 30.06
C ALA A 207 -5.34 -8.65 29.83
N HIS A 208 -6.05 -9.56 29.15
CA HIS A 208 -5.50 -10.87 28.77
C HIS A 208 -4.42 -10.73 27.70
N ALA A 209 -4.67 -9.96 26.66
CA ALA A 209 -3.67 -9.70 25.61
C ALA A 209 -2.39 -9.09 26.18
N LEU A 210 -2.52 -8.09 27.08
CA LEU A 210 -1.34 -7.47 27.72
C LEU A 210 -0.57 -8.48 28.58
N ALA A 211 -1.24 -9.35 29.32
CA ALA A 211 -0.58 -10.39 30.11
C ALA A 211 0.19 -11.39 29.23
N LEU A 212 -0.35 -11.75 28.05
CA LEU A 212 0.36 -12.59 27.07
C LEU A 212 1.58 -11.86 26.49
N VAL A 213 1.44 -10.58 26.17
CA VAL A 213 2.55 -9.75 25.67
C VAL A 213 3.67 -9.67 26.72
N GLU A 214 3.36 -9.38 27.98
CA GLU A 214 4.35 -9.39 29.08
C GLU A 214 5.02 -10.75 29.23
N ARG A 215 4.27 -11.83 29.15
CA ARG A 215 4.79 -13.20 29.24
C ARG A 215 5.82 -13.51 28.16
N TRP A 216 5.53 -13.17 26.91
CA TRP A 216 6.36 -13.58 25.77
C TRP A 216 7.46 -12.56 25.42
N PHE A 217 7.17 -11.26 25.54
CA PHE A 217 8.09 -10.20 25.15
C PHE A 217 8.83 -9.53 26.32
N GLY A 218 8.25 -9.58 27.54
CA GLY A 218 8.75 -8.79 28.67
C GLY A 218 10.20 -9.05 29.06
N ALA A 219 10.66 -10.31 28.92
CA ALA A 219 12.03 -10.71 29.24
C ALA A 219 13.04 -10.50 28.08
N LEU A 220 12.59 -10.08 26.89
CA LEU A 220 13.50 -9.84 25.76
C LEU A 220 14.39 -8.62 26.02
N PRO A 221 15.71 -8.70 25.76
CA PRO A 221 16.61 -7.59 26.02
C PRO A 221 16.39 -6.45 25.03
N SER A 222 16.49 -5.20 25.52
CA SER A 222 16.50 -4.01 24.66
C SER A 222 17.70 -3.99 23.74
N GLY A 223 17.51 -3.49 22.52
CA GLY A 223 18.61 -3.13 21.62
C GLY A 223 19.24 -1.76 21.95
N PRO A 224 20.21 -1.31 21.17
CA PRO A 224 20.74 0.05 21.24
C PRO A 224 19.65 1.10 20.98
N ALA A 225 19.79 2.30 21.52
CA ALA A 225 18.89 3.40 21.26
C ALA A 225 18.85 3.74 19.75
N VAL A 226 17.63 3.95 19.23
CA VAL A 226 17.39 4.31 17.84
C VAL A 226 16.81 5.73 17.76
N GLU A 227 17.53 6.59 17.04
CA GLU A 227 17.10 7.97 16.81
C GLU A 227 16.22 8.05 15.54
N LYS A 228 15.23 8.95 15.56
CA LYS A 228 14.49 9.30 14.35
C LYS A 228 15.43 10.01 13.37
N PRO A 229 15.49 9.62 12.09
CA PRO A 229 16.36 10.27 11.13
C PRO A 229 15.85 11.68 10.82
N ALA A 230 16.79 12.58 10.55
CA ALA A 230 16.45 13.90 10.05
C ALA A 230 16.00 13.85 8.58
N PRO A 231 15.13 14.78 8.14
CA PRO A 231 14.84 15.00 6.73
C PRO A 231 16.13 15.16 5.91
N ALA A 232 16.11 14.62 4.70
CA ALA A 232 17.21 14.71 3.74
C ALA A 232 16.64 14.90 2.32
N PRO A 233 16.05 16.07 2.02
CA PRO A 233 15.43 16.31 0.73
C PRO A 233 16.47 16.26 -0.38
N ALA A 234 16.09 15.68 -1.52
CA ALA A 234 16.92 15.69 -2.71
C ALA A 234 16.88 17.09 -3.36
N LEU A 235 18.03 17.56 -3.84
CA LEU A 235 18.14 18.81 -4.58
C LEU A 235 18.84 18.51 -5.92
N LEU A 236 18.17 18.80 -7.01
CA LEU A 236 18.76 18.75 -8.35
C LEU A 236 19.18 20.15 -8.76
N ALA A 237 20.45 20.32 -9.13
CA ALA A 237 20.96 21.59 -9.66
C ALA A 237 20.46 21.85 -11.10
N GLU A 238 20.26 20.78 -11.85
CA GLU A 238 19.80 20.80 -13.24
C GLU A 238 18.97 19.55 -13.57
N THR A 239 18.22 19.62 -14.66
CA THR A 239 17.46 18.47 -15.17
C THR A 239 18.40 17.39 -15.68
N ARG A 240 18.24 16.16 -15.16
CA ARG A 240 19.01 14.98 -15.57
C ARG A 240 18.24 14.18 -16.61
N ARG A 241 18.84 13.95 -17.78
CA ARG A 241 18.25 13.17 -18.88
C ARG A 241 18.94 11.84 -19.02
N LEU A 242 18.16 10.75 -19.00
CA LEU A 242 18.65 9.38 -19.04
C LEU A 242 17.89 8.58 -20.09
N VAL A 243 18.57 7.59 -20.65
CA VAL A 243 17.98 6.60 -21.55
C VAL A 243 18.24 5.21 -20.99
N LEU A 244 17.18 4.45 -20.78
CA LEU A 244 17.21 3.05 -20.37
C LEU A 244 16.74 2.17 -21.54
N ALA A 245 17.66 1.38 -22.09
CA ALA A 245 17.30 0.36 -23.07
C ALA A 245 16.81 -0.91 -22.35
N ASP A 246 15.56 -1.31 -22.58
CA ASP A 246 14.92 -2.41 -21.88
C ASP A 246 14.14 -3.35 -22.82
N SER A 247 13.83 -4.56 -22.38
CA SER A 247 13.04 -5.56 -23.10
C SER A 247 11.55 -5.20 -23.10
N VAL A 248 11.23 -4.06 -23.66
CA VAL A 248 9.87 -3.50 -23.76
C VAL A 248 9.45 -3.41 -25.23
N GLN A 249 8.16 -3.50 -25.49
CA GLN A 249 7.60 -3.30 -26.83
C GLN A 249 7.26 -1.81 -27.08
N GLN A 250 6.80 -1.11 -26.03
CA GLN A 250 6.37 0.28 -26.08
C GLN A 250 7.34 1.14 -25.25
N PRO A 251 7.80 2.30 -25.76
CA PRO A 251 8.60 3.21 -24.96
C PRO A 251 7.78 3.79 -23.80
N GLN A 252 8.47 4.33 -22.79
CA GLN A 252 7.87 5.05 -21.68
C GLN A 252 8.68 6.29 -21.35
N LEU A 253 8.01 7.41 -21.19
CA LEU A 253 8.59 8.61 -20.61
C LEU A 253 8.27 8.64 -19.12
N THR A 254 9.29 8.82 -18.30
CA THR A 254 9.13 8.99 -16.85
C THR A 254 9.75 10.31 -16.43
N LEU A 255 8.95 11.16 -15.75
CA LEU A 255 9.39 12.42 -15.19
C LEU A 255 9.32 12.31 -13.67
N ALA A 256 10.40 12.66 -12.96
CA ALA A 256 10.46 12.61 -11.50
C ALA A 256 11.02 13.92 -10.93
N TRP A 257 10.24 14.58 -10.10
CA TRP A 257 10.63 15.78 -9.36
C TRP A 257 10.91 15.41 -7.89
N PRO A 258 12.03 15.89 -7.30
CA PRO A 258 12.21 15.75 -5.85
C PRO A 258 11.18 16.59 -5.12
N THR A 259 10.64 16.03 -4.03
CA THR A 259 9.64 16.67 -3.18
C THR A 259 9.99 16.53 -1.69
N VAL A 260 9.03 16.79 -0.83
CA VAL A 260 9.16 16.90 0.60
C VAL A 260 9.04 15.55 1.32
N GLU A 261 9.50 15.50 2.55
CA GLU A 261 9.37 14.36 3.46
C GLU A 261 7.97 14.23 4.07
N LEU A 262 7.70 13.07 4.65
CA LEU A 262 6.46 12.74 5.37
C LEU A 262 6.22 13.71 6.55
N GLY A 263 5.03 14.25 6.62
CA GLY A 263 4.60 15.21 7.64
C GLY A 263 4.90 16.67 7.29
N HIS A 264 5.59 16.96 6.16
CA HIS A 264 5.83 18.33 5.70
C HIS A 264 4.51 19.09 5.42
N PRO A 265 4.45 20.41 5.64
CA PRO A 265 3.24 21.20 5.36
C PRO A 265 2.73 21.09 3.92
N ASP A 266 3.61 20.97 2.93
CA ASP A 266 3.27 20.89 1.50
C ASP A 266 2.77 19.50 1.06
N GLU A 267 2.97 18.45 1.87
CA GLU A 267 2.64 17.07 1.51
C GLU A 267 1.18 16.89 1.06
N PRO A 268 0.14 17.35 1.83
CA PRO A 268 -1.26 17.15 1.42
C PRO A 268 -1.62 17.88 0.11
N ALA A 269 -0.99 19.02 -0.14
CA ALA A 269 -1.20 19.77 -1.37
C ALA A 269 -0.52 19.10 -2.57
N LEU A 270 0.66 18.49 -2.40
CA LEU A 270 1.33 17.70 -3.44
C LEU A 270 0.56 16.42 -3.78
N ASP A 271 0.00 15.74 -2.78
CA ASP A 271 -0.88 14.59 -2.99
C ASP A 271 -2.10 14.97 -3.86
N LEU A 272 -2.77 16.06 -3.51
CA LEU A 272 -3.92 16.56 -4.24
C LEU A 272 -3.56 17.16 -5.60
N LEU A 273 -2.35 17.72 -5.77
CA LEU A 273 -1.82 18.12 -7.08
C LEU A 273 -1.68 16.89 -7.99
N ALA A 274 -1.14 15.79 -7.50
CA ALA A 274 -1.04 14.56 -8.28
C ALA A 274 -2.42 14.12 -8.80
N ASP A 275 -3.43 14.06 -7.92
CA ASP A 275 -4.79 13.72 -8.32
C ASP A 275 -5.42 14.75 -9.28
N TYR A 276 -5.16 16.03 -9.06
CA TYR A 276 -5.67 17.09 -9.93
C TYR A 276 -5.13 16.95 -11.36
N LEU A 277 -3.89 16.50 -11.49
CA LEU A 277 -3.23 16.27 -12.78
C LEU A 277 -3.67 14.97 -13.44
N SER A 278 -3.77 13.85 -12.69
CA SER A 278 -4.17 12.55 -13.24
C SER A 278 -4.73 11.62 -12.14
N ALA A 279 -6.04 11.49 -12.08
CA ALA A 279 -6.74 10.57 -11.19
C ALA A 279 -7.89 9.85 -11.90
N ASN A 280 -8.42 10.42 -12.97
CA ASN A 280 -9.50 9.86 -13.78
C ASN A 280 -9.55 10.55 -15.15
N ARG A 281 -10.44 10.08 -16.04
CA ARG A 281 -10.61 10.59 -17.42
C ARG A 281 -10.89 12.11 -17.52
N SER A 282 -11.39 12.75 -16.47
CA SER A 282 -11.63 14.20 -16.45
C SER A 282 -10.40 14.99 -16.00
N SER A 283 -9.34 14.31 -15.55
CA SER A 283 -8.11 14.94 -15.06
C SER A 283 -7.34 15.67 -16.17
N VAL A 284 -6.53 16.65 -15.77
CA VAL A 284 -5.88 17.57 -16.74
C VAL A 284 -5.07 16.84 -17.80
N LEU A 285 -4.21 15.90 -17.35
CA LEU A 285 -3.31 15.18 -18.25
C LEU A 285 -4.05 14.06 -18.99
N ASP A 286 -4.90 13.29 -18.29
CA ASP A 286 -5.66 12.19 -18.90
C ASP A 286 -6.57 12.71 -20.01
N ARG A 287 -7.33 13.75 -19.72
CA ARG A 287 -8.23 14.35 -20.69
C ARG A 287 -7.49 14.88 -21.93
N ALA A 288 -6.44 15.67 -21.73
CA ALA A 288 -5.72 16.30 -22.85
C ALA A 288 -4.89 15.30 -23.64
N LEU A 289 -4.09 14.45 -22.95
CA LEU A 289 -3.09 13.61 -23.61
C LEU A 289 -3.64 12.27 -24.10
N GLU A 290 -4.62 11.69 -23.38
CA GLU A 290 -5.17 10.38 -23.69
C GLU A 290 -6.47 10.48 -24.52
N LEU A 291 -7.41 11.38 -24.15
CA LEU A 291 -8.74 11.44 -24.79
C LEU A 291 -8.84 12.45 -25.94
N GLU A 292 -8.30 13.67 -25.78
CA GLU A 292 -8.47 14.73 -26.79
C GLU A 292 -7.40 14.70 -27.89
N GLU A 293 -6.14 14.44 -27.52
CA GLU A 293 -5.00 14.51 -28.44
C GLU A 293 -4.44 13.13 -28.83
N GLU A 294 -4.85 12.06 -28.16
CA GLU A 294 -4.40 10.67 -28.38
C GLU A 294 -2.87 10.53 -28.47
N LEU A 295 -2.14 11.32 -27.66
CA LEU A 295 -0.68 11.26 -27.63
C LEU A 295 -0.15 10.08 -26.83
N VAL A 296 -0.90 9.64 -25.81
CA VAL A 296 -0.50 8.57 -24.91
C VAL A 296 -1.62 7.54 -24.74
N THR A 297 -1.25 6.30 -24.46
CA THR A 297 -2.15 5.21 -24.11
C THR A 297 -2.42 5.15 -22.61
N THR A 298 -1.53 5.70 -21.78
CA THR A 298 -1.68 5.75 -20.33
C THR A 298 -0.95 6.95 -19.75
N VAL A 299 -1.58 7.57 -18.75
CA VAL A 299 -0.99 8.55 -17.85
C VAL A 299 -1.06 7.98 -16.43
N SER A 300 -0.01 8.12 -15.65
CA SER A 300 0.00 7.75 -14.23
C SER A 300 0.90 8.69 -13.46
N ILE A 301 0.36 9.38 -12.48
CA ILE A 301 1.11 10.25 -11.58
C ILE A 301 0.89 9.83 -10.13
N ALA A 302 1.95 9.86 -9.32
CA ALA A 302 1.87 9.60 -7.89
C ALA A 302 2.86 10.46 -7.11
N HIS A 303 2.44 10.95 -5.97
CA HIS A 303 3.34 11.56 -4.98
C HIS A 303 3.81 10.48 -4.01
N HIS A 304 5.07 10.06 -4.15
CA HIS A 304 5.72 9.11 -3.26
C HIS A 304 6.40 9.85 -2.13
N VAL A 305 5.83 9.76 -0.94
CA VAL A 305 6.35 10.40 0.26
C VAL A 305 6.96 9.34 1.19
N GLN A 306 8.16 9.63 1.72
CA GLN A 306 8.91 8.79 2.63
C GLN A 306 9.40 9.61 3.82
N GLU A 307 9.95 8.97 4.87
CA GLU A 307 10.30 9.65 6.13
C GLU A 307 11.27 10.82 5.95
N ARG A 308 12.18 10.78 4.95
CA ARG A 308 13.27 11.74 4.82
C ARG A 308 13.20 12.63 3.58
N ALA A 309 12.48 12.20 2.55
CA ALA A 309 12.31 12.91 1.28
C ALA A 309 11.14 12.32 0.51
N GLY A 310 10.69 12.98 -0.55
CA GLY A 310 9.67 12.47 -1.46
C GLY A 310 10.02 12.69 -2.92
N MET A 311 9.17 12.18 -3.81
CA MET A 311 9.20 12.45 -5.24
C MET A 311 7.79 12.47 -5.83
N LEU A 312 7.55 13.37 -6.77
CA LEU A 312 6.40 13.31 -7.66
C LEU A 312 6.82 12.57 -8.93
N LEU A 313 6.15 11.48 -9.25
CA LEU A 313 6.50 10.57 -10.34
C LEU A 313 5.38 10.54 -11.38
N LEU A 314 5.68 10.92 -12.62
CA LEU A 314 4.76 10.90 -13.76
C LEU A 314 5.28 9.91 -14.82
N ASN A 315 4.47 8.90 -15.15
CA ASN A 315 4.74 7.93 -16.21
C ASN A 315 3.76 8.12 -17.36
N LEU A 316 4.27 8.09 -18.58
CA LEU A 316 3.53 8.32 -19.82
C LEU A 316 3.95 7.28 -20.86
N ARG A 317 2.99 6.56 -21.45
CA ARG A 317 3.24 5.65 -22.56
C ARG A 317 2.66 6.21 -23.85
N PRO A 318 3.47 6.44 -24.89
CA PRO A 318 3.01 7.04 -26.13
C PRO A 318 2.08 6.13 -26.94
N HIS A 319 1.19 6.69 -27.73
CA HIS A 319 0.65 5.97 -28.88
C HIS A 319 1.75 5.69 -29.92
N GLY A 320 1.55 4.67 -30.75
CA GLY A 320 2.54 4.25 -31.75
C GLY A 320 2.94 5.41 -32.67
N GLY A 321 4.26 5.69 -32.75
CA GLY A 321 4.82 6.74 -33.60
C GLY A 321 4.87 8.15 -32.97
N VAL A 322 4.38 8.32 -31.73
CA VAL A 322 4.50 9.60 -31.02
C VAL A 322 5.86 9.71 -30.34
N GLU A 323 6.58 10.80 -30.57
CA GLU A 323 7.88 11.07 -29.97
C GLU A 323 7.76 11.46 -28.50
N LEU A 324 8.63 10.91 -27.62
CA LEU A 324 8.64 11.22 -26.18
C LEU A 324 8.88 12.72 -25.92
N ALA A 325 9.70 13.39 -26.76
CA ALA A 325 9.95 14.81 -26.63
C ALA A 325 8.69 15.67 -26.86
N ARG A 326 7.79 15.25 -27.77
CA ARG A 326 6.51 15.93 -28.01
C ARG A 326 5.60 15.81 -26.76
N ILE A 327 5.57 14.63 -26.15
CA ILE A 327 4.78 14.39 -24.93
C ILE A 327 5.33 15.24 -23.77
N GLU A 328 6.66 15.27 -23.60
CA GLU A 328 7.30 16.10 -22.57
C GLU A 328 6.94 17.59 -22.72
N ALA A 329 7.10 18.14 -23.94
CA ALA A 329 6.74 19.53 -24.22
C ALA A 329 5.26 19.81 -23.91
N ARG A 330 4.38 18.87 -24.28
CA ARG A 330 2.93 19.03 -24.04
C ARG A 330 2.57 18.99 -22.56
N VAL A 331 3.24 18.14 -21.76
CA VAL A 331 3.09 18.13 -20.31
C VAL A 331 3.47 19.49 -19.71
N GLU A 332 4.59 20.06 -20.13
CA GLU A 332 5.03 21.39 -19.65
C GLU A 332 4.01 22.50 -19.98
N GLU A 333 3.45 22.49 -21.19
CA GLU A 333 2.39 23.42 -21.57
C GLU A 333 1.13 23.28 -20.71
N LEU A 334 0.71 22.05 -20.42
CA LEU A 334 -0.44 21.78 -19.56
C LEU A 334 -0.20 22.20 -18.12
N LEU A 335 0.99 21.96 -17.57
CA LEU A 335 1.36 22.45 -16.24
C LEU A 335 1.39 23.98 -16.18
N ALA A 336 1.94 24.63 -17.19
CA ALA A 336 1.94 26.10 -17.31
C ALA A 336 0.51 26.65 -17.46
N LYS A 337 -0.36 25.95 -18.19
CA LYS A 337 -1.79 26.30 -18.31
C LYS A 337 -2.49 26.26 -16.96
N VAL A 338 -2.27 25.20 -16.16
CA VAL A 338 -2.84 25.11 -14.80
C VAL A 338 -2.35 26.27 -13.92
N ALA A 339 -1.06 26.62 -14.00
CA ALA A 339 -0.51 27.75 -13.25
C ALA A 339 -1.13 29.10 -13.66
N HIS A 340 -1.44 29.27 -14.94
CA HIS A 340 -2.04 30.50 -15.47
C HIS A 340 -3.55 30.61 -15.23
N GLU A 341 -4.30 29.54 -15.47
CA GLU A 341 -5.77 29.52 -15.35
C GLU A 341 -6.25 29.34 -13.91
N GLY A 342 -5.40 28.80 -13.05
CA GLY A 342 -5.72 28.49 -11.66
C GLY A 342 -6.31 27.09 -11.50
N VAL A 343 -6.56 26.71 -10.24
CA VAL A 343 -7.14 25.44 -9.83
C VAL A 343 -8.63 25.60 -9.61
N ASP A 344 -9.43 24.80 -10.30
CA ASP A 344 -10.88 24.75 -10.08
C ASP A 344 -11.19 24.20 -8.67
N GLY A 345 -11.79 25.07 -7.84
CA GLY A 345 -12.13 24.74 -6.46
C GLY A 345 -13.21 23.65 -6.33
N ALA A 346 -14.16 23.58 -7.28
CA ALA A 346 -15.20 22.55 -7.27
C ALA A 346 -14.59 21.19 -7.57
N ARG A 347 -13.68 21.10 -8.53
CA ARG A 347 -12.93 19.89 -8.85
C ARG A 347 -12.04 19.46 -7.68
N LEU A 348 -11.29 20.40 -7.06
CA LEU A 348 -10.49 20.08 -5.88
C LEU A 348 -11.34 19.50 -4.74
N ALA A 349 -12.52 20.07 -4.49
CA ALA A 349 -13.44 19.55 -3.48
C ALA A 349 -13.91 18.11 -3.79
N ARG A 350 -14.15 17.77 -5.07
CA ARG A 350 -14.47 16.39 -5.48
C ARG A 350 -13.33 15.43 -5.19
N LEU A 351 -12.10 15.79 -5.58
CA LEU A 351 -10.90 14.96 -5.33
C LEU A 351 -10.64 14.73 -3.83
N MET A 352 -10.86 15.75 -3.00
CA MET A 352 -10.75 15.61 -1.54
C MET A 352 -11.76 14.60 -0.98
N ARG A 353 -13.02 14.65 -1.42
CA ARG A 353 -14.05 13.68 -1.02
C ARG A 353 -13.73 12.27 -1.52
N ARG A 354 -13.28 12.13 -2.76
CA ARG A 354 -12.81 10.86 -3.30
C ARG A 354 -11.73 10.23 -2.41
N ARG A 355 -10.67 10.98 -2.07
CA ARG A 355 -9.61 10.49 -1.17
C ARG A 355 -10.12 10.14 0.22
N GLU A 356 -11.06 10.91 0.75
CA GLU A 356 -11.69 10.60 2.03
C GLU A 356 -12.47 9.29 1.96
N GLY A 357 -13.24 9.06 0.91
CA GLY A 357 -13.94 7.80 0.66
C GLY A 357 -12.96 6.62 0.51
N GLU A 358 -11.87 6.79 -0.22
CA GLU A 358 -10.80 5.79 -0.36
C GLU A 358 -10.16 5.45 0.99
N LEU A 359 -9.88 6.46 1.82
CA LEU A 359 -9.34 6.26 3.16
C LEU A 359 -10.29 5.43 4.03
N PHE A 360 -11.57 5.75 4.09
CA PHE A 360 -12.50 4.96 4.90
C PHE A 360 -12.65 3.54 4.37
N ARG A 361 -12.67 3.34 3.06
CA ARG A 361 -12.64 1.98 2.47
C ARG A 361 -11.38 1.20 2.87
N SER A 362 -10.22 1.87 2.92
CA SER A 362 -8.97 1.23 3.33
C SER A 362 -8.95 0.79 4.80
N LEU A 363 -9.85 1.29 5.64
CA LEU A 363 -9.94 0.99 7.09
C LEU A 363 -11.03 -0.04 7.45
N GLU A 364 -11.67 -0.66 6.47
CA GLU A 364 -12.81 -1.56 6.73
C GLU A 364 -12.47 -2.80 7.54
N THR A 365 -11.32 -3.42 7.30
CA THR A 365 -10.92 -4.64 8.00
C THR A 365 -10.18 -4.34 9.30
N VAL A 366 -10.28 -5.26 10.27
CA VAL A 366 -9.47 -5.23 11.50
C VAL A 366 -7.99 -5.14 11.16
N ALA A 367 -7.50 -5.95 10.23
CA ALA A 367 -6.11 -5.97 9.79
C ALA A 367 -5.65 -4.61 9.26
N ALA A 368 -6.46 -3.93 8.45
CA ALA A 368 -6.14 -2.62 7.90
C ALA A 368 -6.06 -1.53 8.98
N ARG A 369 -6.98 -1.52 9.95
CA ARG A 369 -6.93 -0.59 11.10
C ARG A 369 -5.71 -0.85 11.97
N THR A 370 -5.40 -2.13 12.24
CA THR A 370 -4.22 -2.55 13.01
C THR A 370 -2.93 -2.11 12.31
N SER A 371 -2.85 -2.31 10.99
CA SER A 371 -1.72 -1.85 10.17
C SER A 371 -1.58 -0.33 10.21
N ARG A 372 -2.68 0.41 10.09
CA ARG A 372 -2.66 1.87 10.14
C ARG A 372 -2.15 2.41 11.48
N LEU A 373 -2.59 1.86 12.60
CA LEU A 373 -2.10 2.23 13.93
C LEU A 373 -0.58 2.01 14.07
N GLY A 374 -0.07 0.89 13.51
CA GLY A 374 1.36 0.61 13.49
C GLY A 374 2.14 1.64 12.67
N TYR A 375 1.68 1.96 11.47
CA TYR A 375 2.26 2.99 10.63
C TYR A 375 2.30 4.35 11.34
N ASP A 376 1.18 4.78 11.90
CA ASP A 376 1.06 6.07 12.60
C ASP A 376 1.97 6.13 13.82
N SER A 377 2.07 5.06 14.58
CA SER A 377 2.95 4.98 15.76
C SER A 377 4.44 5.05 15.40
N VAL A 378 4.85 4.38 14.32
CA VAL A 378 6.26 4.34 13.88
C VAL A 378 6.69 5.71 13.35
N PHE A 379 5.94 6.28 12.43
CA PHE A 379 6.37 7.49 11.71
C PHE A 379 6.02 8.78 12.44
N PHE A 380 4.86 8.84 13.08
CA PHE A 380 4.41 10.05 13.79
C PHE A 380 4.53 9.96 15.31
N ARG A 381 4.87 8.78 15.87
CA ARG A 381 4.86 8.50 17.32
C ARG A 381 3.53 8.77 18.01
N ASP A 382 2.46 8.82 17.21
CA ASP A 382 1.11 9.11 17.65
C ASP A 382 0.10 8.24 16.89
N PRO A 383 -0.58 7.30 17.55
CA PRO A 383 -1.57 6.45 16.91
C PRO A 383 -2.82 7.21 16.40
N ALA A 384 -2.99 8.49 16.80
CA ALA A 384 -4.06 9.38 16.33
C ALA A 384 -3.60 10.32 15.19
N ALA A 385 -2.53 9.97 14.45
CA ALA A 385 -2.03 10.80 13.35
C ALA A 385 -3.02 10.88 12.17
N LEU A 386 -3.87 9.88 12.00
CA LEU A 386 -4.88 9.79 10.94
C LEU A 386 -5.84 10.99 10.96
N GLU A 387 -6.34 11.38 12.12
CA GLU A 387 -7.28 12.50 12.26
C GLU A 387 -6.62 13.83 11.85
N ARG A 388 -5.35 14.02 12.23
CA ARG A 388 -4.58 15.22 11.81
C ARG A 388 -4.28 15.22 10.32
N GLU A 389 -4.00 14.07 9.74
CA GLU A 389 -3.82 13.93 8.28
C GLU A 389 -5.09 14.33 7.54
N LEU A 390 -6.27 13.86 7.99
CA LEU A 390 -7.55 14.26 7.43
C LEU A 390 -7.79 15.77 7.56
N GLU A 391 -7.51 16.35 8.73
CA GLU A 391 -7.68 17.79 8.96
C GLU A 391 -6.75 18.62 8.05
N ARG A 392 -5.48 18.22 7.94
CA ARG A 392 -4.51 18.87 7.03
C ARG A 392 -4.97 18.81 5.58
N ARG A 393 -5.47 17.66 5.12
CA ARG A 393 -5.97 17.47 3.76
C ARG A 393 -7.21 18.29 3.48
N ARG A 394 -8.17 18.33 4.42
CA ARG A 394 -9.39 19.15 4.33
C ARG A 394 -9.12 20.66 4.34
N ALA A 395 -7.99 21.09 4.88
CA ALA A 395 -7.59 22.50 4.93
C ALA A 395 -6.96 23.01 3.64
N VAL A 396 -6.60 22.13 2.68
CA VAL A 396 -5.96 22.51 1.41
C VAL A 396 -6.92 23.33 0.54
N ARG A 397 -6.41 24.42 -0.02
CA ARG A 397 -7.15 25.34 -0.89
C ARG A 397 -6.54 25.36 -2.29
N PRO A 398 -7.26 25.83 -3.30
CA PRO A 398 -6.72 26.01 -4.67
C PRO A 398 -5.38 26.74 -4.74
N ALA A 399 -5.20 27.77 -3.91
CA ALA A 399 -3.95 28.54 -3.84
C ALA A 399 -2.76 27.69 -3.33
N ASP A 400 -3.02 26.73 -2.43
CA ASP A 400 -1.97 25.85 -1.89
C ASP A 400 -1.49 24.85 -2.98
N ILE A 401 -2.41 24.37 -3.84
CA ILE A 401 -2.07 23.52 -5.00
C ILE A 401 -1.19 24.29 -6.00
N LEU A 402 -1.55 25.55 -6.30
CA LEU A 402 -0.73 26.41 -7.18
C LEU A 402 0.66 26.66 -6.58
N ALA A 403 0.71 26.95 -5.28
CA ALA A 403 1.96 27.21 -4.59
C ALA A 403 2.92 26.01 -4.64
N VAL A 404 2.42 24.77 -4.47
CA VAL A 404 3.26 23.57 -4.57
C VAL A 404 3.62 23.23 -6.02
N LEU A 405 2.73 23.47 -6.99
CA LEU A 405 3.05 23.34 -8.43
C LEU A 405 4.23 24.26 -8.82
N GLU A 406 4.20 25.53 -8.43
CA GLU A 406 5.28 26.49 -8.71
C GLU A 406 6.56 26.18 -7.94
N ARG A 407 6.45 25.75 -6.68
CA ARG A 407 7.59 25.50 -5.82
C ARG A 407 8.34 24.24 -6.18
N HIS A 408 7.66 23.16 -6.57
CA HIS A 408 8.24 21.84 -6.69
C HIS A 408 8.26 21.28 -8.12
N VAL A 409 7.44 21.79 -9.05
CA VAL A 409 7.22 21.14 -10.36
C VAL A 409 7.51 22.07 -11.53
N LEU A 410 6.80 23.20 -11.62
CA LEU A 410 6.85 24.08 -12.79
C LEU A 410 8.21 24.74 -12.95
N GLY A 411 8.89 24.43 -14.07
CA GLY A 411 10.23 24.96 -14.35
C GLY A 411 11.33 24.47 -13.40
N ARG A 412 11.06 23.45 -12.58
CA ARG A 412 12.02 22.89 -11.63
C ARG A 412 12.86 21.78 -12.26
N PRO A 413 14.12 21.64 -11.83
CA PRO A 413 14.95 20.50 -12.21
C PRO A 413 14.28 19.18 -11.87
N ARG A 414 14.38 18.20 -12.78
CA ARG A 414 13.78 16.87 -12.65
C ARG A 414 14.67 15.80 -13.27
N VAL A 415 14.35 14.56 -13.02
CA VAL A 415 14.85 13.43 -13.82
C VAL A 415 13.88 13.19 -14.97
N VAL A 416 14.42 13.10 -16.18
CA VAL A 416 13.71 12.69 -17.40
C VAL A 416 14.30 11.37 -17.84
N LEU A 417 13.57 10.28 -17.68
CA LEU A 417 14.00 8.94 -18.06
C LEU A 417 13.17 8.45 -19.24
N SER A 418 13.85 8.22 -20.38
CA SER A 418 13.29 7.58 -21.56
C SER A 418 13.60 6.08 -21.53
N THR A 419 12.62 5.22 -21.27
CA THR A 419 12.76 3.77 -21.39
C THR A 419 12.38 3.36 -22.80
N VAL A 420 13.29 2.67 -23.50
CA VAL A 420 13.14 2.32 -24.93
C VAL A 420 13.45 0.84 -25.19
N PRO A 421 12.89 0.22 -26.26
CA PRO A 421 13.16 -1.18 -26.62
C PRO A 421 14.65 -1.49 -26.86
N ARG A 422 15.12 -2.67 -26.46
CA ARG A 422 16.51 -3.14 -26.64
C ARG A 422 16.81 -3.74 -28.01
N GLY A 423 18.05 -3.51 -28.48
CA GLY A 423 18.75 -4.43 -29.38
C GLY A 423 19.70 -5.31 -28.56
N LYS A 424 19.46 -6.63 -28.58
CA LYS A 424 19.98 -7.79 -27.85
C LYS A 424 21.43 -7.81 -27.33
N THR A 425 21.71 -8.39 -26.12
CA THR A 425 22.94 -9.13 -25.74
C THR A 425 22.82 -9.99 -24.46
N GLU A 426 23.61 -11.09 -24.40
CA GLU A 426 23.68 -12.19 -23.43
C GLU A 426 24.79 -11.98 -22.38
N GLN A 427 24.92 -12.60 -21.17
CA GLN A 427 25.15 -13.99 -20.75
C GLN A 427 25.38 -14.19 -19.23
N ALA A 428 25.46 -15.47 -18.79
CA ALA A 428 25.42 -16.00 -17.41
C ALA A 428 26.76 -16.45 -16.76
N ALA A 429 26.79 -16.82 -15.45
CA ALA A 429 27.90 -17.51 -14.73
C ALA A 429 27.49 -18.32 -13.47
N ALA A 430 28.39 -19.23 -12.99
CA ALA A 430 28.20 -20.51 -12.30
C ALA A 430 28.40 -20.57 -10.75
N GLU A 431 28.06 -21.72 -10.11
CA GLU A 431 27.87 -22.04 -8.67
C GLU A 431 29.06 -22.65 -7.89
N ARG A 432 28.97 -22.70 -6.51
CA ARG A 432 29.73 -23.58 -5.59
C ARG A 432 29.07 -23.79 -4.20
N PRO A 433 29.22 -24.96 -3.49
CA PRO A 433 28.51 -25.33 -2.24
C PRO A 433 29.32 -25.28 -0.93
N LEU A 434 28.64 -25.32 0.26
CA LEU A 434 29.22 -25.24 1.63
C LEU A 434 28.50 -26.06 2.74
N GLU A 435 29.18 -26.32 3.89
CA GLU A 435 28.85 -27.29 4.98
C GLU A 435 28.20 -26.68 6.26
N ARG A 436 27.55 -27.53 7.09
CA ARG A 436 26.61 -27.22 8.22
C ARG A 436 27.20 -27.37 9.64
N ARG A 437 26.55 -26.65 10.65
CA ARG A 437 26.64 -26.88 12.11
C ARG A 437 25.33 -26.51 12.84
N GLU A 438 24.94 -27.25 13.92
CA GLU A 438 23.65 -27.10 14.65
C GLU A 438 23.76 -26.49 16.05
N PRO A 439 22.70 -25.81 16.59
CA PRO A 439 22.67 -25.18 17.94
C PRO A 439 21.82 -25.91 19.00
N SER A 440 21.93 -25.52 20.30
CA SER A 440 21.29 -26.14 21.46
C SER A 440 20.11 -25.32 22.02
N LEU A 441 19.10 -25.99 22.65
CA LEU A 441 17.74 -25.52 22.97
C LEU A 441 17.47 -25.35 24.47
N GLU A 442 16.63 -24.36 24.88
CA GLU A 442 16.05 -24.21 26.22
C GLU A 442 14.66 -24.86 26.33
N PRO A 443 14.38 -25.71 27.38
CA PRO A 443 13.20 -26.58 27.41
C PRO A 443 11.84 -25.90 27.54
N ALA A 444 11.74 -24.73 28.18
CA ALA A 444 10.43 -24.10 28.49
C ALA A 444 9.75 -23.40 27.30
N ARG A 445 10.49 -23.10 26.23
CA ARG A 445 9.98 -22.47 25.00
C ARG A 445 9.81 -23.45 23.85
N ALA A 446 10.25 -24.68 24.01
CA ALA A 446 10.33 -25.68 22.94
C ALA A 446 9.00 -26.20 22.40
N SER A 447 7.90 -25.87 23.05
CA SER A 447 6.55 -26.27 22.61
C SER A 447 5.65 -25.07 22.36
N ALA A 448 4.92 -25.08 21.23
CA ALA A 448 3.88 -24.11 20.97
C ALA A 448 2.81 -24.12 22.06
N PRO A 449 2.22 -22.97 22.42
CA PRO A 449 1.08 -22.94 23.32
C PRO A 449 -0.10 -23.73 22.74
N ALA A 450 -0.95 -24.26 23.63
CA ALA A 450 -2.17 -24.93 23.20
C ALA A 450 -3.16 -23.92 22.61
N SER A 451 -3.92 -24.35 21.58
CA SER A 451 -5.01 -23.56 21.02
C SER A 451 -6.02 -23.14 22.08
N GLY A 452 -6.40 -21.88 22.10
CA GLY A 452 -7.42 -21.35 23.01
C GLY A 452 -8.82 -21.92 22.72
N VAL A 453 -9.75 -21.69 23.66
CA VAL A 453 -11.16 -22.07 23.48
C VAL A 453 -11.83 -20.99 22.61
N ALA A 454 -12.40 -21.40 21.47
CA ALA A 454 -13.16 -20.49 20.62
C ALA A 454 -14.43 -20.02 21.33
N ALA A 455 -14.64 -18.70 21.43
CA ALA A 455 -15.95 -18.17 21.75
C ALA A 455 -16.93 -18.50 20.59
N PRO A 456 -18.21 -18.81 20.89
CA PRO A 456 -19.17 -19.07 19.84
C PRO A 456 -19.38 -17.81 18.99
N PHE A 457 -19.11 -17.91 17.69
CA PHE A 457 -19.39 -16.83 16.75
C PHE A 457 -20.91 -16.53 16.74
N ARG A 458 -21.25 -15.27 16.94
CA ARG A 458 -22.61 -14.77 16.77
C ARG A 458 -22.62 -13.89 15.51
N SER A 459 -23.34 -14.36 14.48
CA SER A 459 -23.57 -13.53 13.29
C SER A 459 -24.22 -12.21 13.71
N PRO A 460 -23.75 -11.07 13.18
CA PRO A 460 -24.42 -9.79 13.38
C PRO A 460 -25.90 -9.90 12.99
N PRO A 461 -26.81 -9.17 13.66
CA PRO A 461 -28.23 -9.20 13.31
C PRO A 461 -28.44 -8.67 11.90
N VAL A 462 -29.13 -9.47 11.06
CA VAL A 462 -29.50 -9.07 9.71
C VAL A 462 -30.98 -8.70 9.72
N LEU A 463 -31.30 -7.48 9.27
CA LEU A 463 -32.66 -7.08 8.97
C LEU A 463 -33.05 -7.68 7.62
N ASP A 464 -34.16 -8.42 7.58
CA ASP A 464 -34.68 -9.07 6.37
C ASP A 464 -36.11 -8.58 6.13
N PHE A 465 -36.32 -7.84 5.05
CA PHE A 465 -37.64 -7.31 4.68
C PHE A 465 -37.78 -7.20 3.15
N ARG A 466 -39.01 -6.92 2.71
CA ARG A 466 -39.29 -6.69 1.30
C ARG A 466 -39.83 -5.28 1.10
N LEU A 467 -39.42 -4.65 0.01
CA LEU A 467 -40.01 -3.41 -0.49
C LEU A 467 -41.36 -3.72 -1.16
N ASP A 468 -42.21 -2.70 -1.32
CA ASP A 468 -43.51 -2.81 -2.03
C ASP A 468 -43.33 -3.29 -3.48
N THR A 469 -42.15 -3.03 -4.07
CA THR A 469 -41.75 -3.53 -5.40
C THR A 469 -41.44 -5.03 -5.43
N GLY A 470 -41.41 -5.71 -4.29
CA GLY A 470 -41.07 -7.13 -4.15
C GLY A 470 -39.58 -7.42 -3.97
N VAL A 471 -38.71 -6.41 -4.07
CA VAL A 471 -37.26 -6.56 -3.84
C VAL A 471 -37.02 -6.95 -2.39
N ARG A 472 -36.27 -8.06 -2.16
CA ARG A 472 -35.83 -8.47 -0.83
C ARG A 472 -34.57 -7.66 -0.43
N VAL A 473 -34.63 -7.10 0.75
CA VAL A 473 -33.50 -6.33 1.32
C VAL A 473 -32.96 -7.06 2.54
N LEU A 474 -31.67 -7.33 2.53
CA LEU A 474 -30.91 -7.81 3.68
C LEU A 474 -30.00 -6.67 4.13
N ALA A 475 -30.19 -6.18 5.35
CA ALA A 475 -29.41 -5.06 5.87
C ALA A 475 -28.71 -5.43 7.17
N ASN A 476 -27.44 -5.04 7.28
CA ASN A 476 -26.65 -5.12 8.48
C ASN A 476 -26.16 -3.71 8.84
N VAL A 477 -26.34 -3.31 10.10
CA VAL A 477 -25.93 -1.99 10.58
C VAL A 477 -24.57 -2.11 11.28
N HIS A 478 -23.57 -1.44 10.72
CA HIS A 478 -22.20 -1.43 11.21
C HIS A 478 -21.69 0.01 11.35
N ALA A 479 -21.98 0.67 12.48
CA ALA A 479 -21.84 2.12 12.67
C ALA A 479 -20.40 2.58 13.05
N ARG A 480 -19.34 1.88 12.61
CA ARG A 480 -17.96 2.24 12.95
C ARG A 480 -17.34 3.27 12.01
N LEU A 481 -17.61 3.14 10.73
CA LEU A 481 -17.16 4.05 9.69
C LEU A 481 -18.36 4.76 9.10
N PRO A 482 -18.27 6.04 8.71
CA PRO A 482 -19.35 6.80 8.10
C PRO A 482 -19.52 6.42 6.62
N GLN A 483 -19.81 5.15 6.35
CA GLN A 483 -19.85 4.59 5.00
C GLN A 483 -20.95 3.56 4.87
N THR A 484 -21.69 3.63 3.76
CA THR A 484 -22.70 2.64 3.37
C THR A 484 -22.24 1.87 2.14
N ARG A 485 -22.45 0.56 2.16
CA ARG A 485 -22.31 -0.33 1.00
C ARG A 485 -23.66 -0.89 0.58
N LEU A 486 -23.93 -0.85 -0.72
CA LEU A 486 -25.10 -1.44 -1.36
C LEU A 486 -24.62 -2.47 -2.39
N SER A 487 -25.26 -3.65 -2.42
CA SER A 487 -25.10 -4.64 -3.48
C SER A 487 -26.46 -5.06 -3.97
N LEU A 488 -26.71 -4.90 -5.26
CA LEU A 488 -27.92 -5.38 -5.93
C LEU A 488 -27.57 -6.54 -6.85
N ALA A 489 -28.08 -7.73 -6.56
CA ALA A 489 -27.94 -8.90 -7.41
C ALA A 489 -29.18 -9.10 -8.26
N LEU A 490 -29.03 -9.14 -9.56
CA LEU A 490 -30.06 -9.42 -10.54
C LEU A 490 -29.81 -10.80 -11.16
N PRO A 491 -30.83 -11.67 -11.33
CA PRO A 491 -30.68 -12.98 -11.97
C PRO A 491 -30.58 -12.81 -13.50
N ALA A 492 -29.48 -12.22 -13.96
CA ALA A 492 -29.24 -11.81 -15.34
C ALA A 492 -27.76 -12.05 -15.73
N GLY A 493 -27.18 -13.18 -15.33
CA GLY A 493 -25.81 -13.55 -15.65
C GLY A 493 -25.60 -14.06 -17.08
N ARG A 494 -24.37 -14.48 -17.38
CA ARG A 494 -23.91 -14.93 -18.72
C ARG A 494 -24.67 -16.15 -19.26
N VAL A 495 -25.31 -16.96 -18.41
CA VAL A 495 -26.17 -18.07 -18.81
C VAL A 495 -27.37 -17.60 -19.67
N HIS A 496 -27.76 -16.35 -19.56
CA HIS A 496 -28.83 -15.75 -20.34
C HIS A 496 -28.38 -15.26 -21.72
N ASP A 497 -27.07 -15.28 -22.02
CA ASP A 497 -26.54 -14.94 -23.33
C ASP A 497 -27.08 -15.93 -24.40
N ARG A 498 -27.68 -15.40 -25.45
CA ARG A 498 -28.03 -16.22 -26.61
C ARG A 498 -26.75 -16.69 -27.30
N ARG A 499 -26.72 -17.93 -27.82
CA ARG A 499 -25.56 -18.51 -28.51
C ARG A 499 -24.96 -17.59 -29.59
N ALA A 500 -25.80 -16.83 -30.31
CA ALA A 500 -25.39 -15.89 -31.35
C ALA A 500 -24.88 -14.53 -30.81
N ARG A 501 -24.97 -14.28 -29.49
CA ARG A 501 -24.61 -13.01 -28.84
C ARG A 501 -23.90 -13.26 -27.50
N ARG A 502 -22.95 -14.21 -27.51
CA ARG A 502 -22.13 -14.49 -26.33
C ARG A 502 -21.30 -13.27 -25.97
N GLY A 503 -21.25 -12.92 -24.68
CA GLY A 503 -20.58 -11.73 -24.14
C GLY A 503 -21.48 -10.50 -24.02
N LEU A 504 -22.76 -10.60 -24.43
CA LEU A 504 -23.68 -9.45 -24.37
C LEU A 504 -23.89 -8.95 -22.94
N VAL A 505 -24.02 -9.87 -21.96
CA VAL A 505 -24.17 -9.50 -20.55
C VAL A 505 -22.90 -8.84 -20.00
N GLY A 506 -21.70 -9.34 -20.38
CA GLY A 506 -20.44 -8.70 -20.03
C GLY A 506 -20.34 -7.28 -20.59
N LEU A 507 -20.57 -7.12 -21.90
CA LEU A 507 -20.58 -5.80 -22.54
C LEU A 507 -21.63 -4.85 -21.91
N ALA A 508 -22.82 -5.36 -21.57
CA ALA A 508 -23.83 -4.55 -20.90
C ALA A 508 -23.37 -4.12 -19.49
N ALA A 509 -22.65 -4.99 -18.76
CA ALA A 509 -22.09 -4.65 -17.46
C ALA A 509 -21.06 -3.51 -17.59
N ASP A 510 -20.14 -3.61 -18.55
CA ASP A 510 -19.12 -2.58 -18.80
C ASP A 510 -19.77 -1.23 -19.16
N LEU A 511 -20.79 -1.25 -20.05
CA LEU A 511 -21.51 -0.05 -20.47
C LEU A 511 -22.43 0.57 -19.39
N LEU A 512 -22.83 -0.19 -18.36
CA LEU A 512 -23.55 0.36 -17.21
C LEU A 512 -22.67 1.25 -16.34
N GLU A 513 -21.36 1.12 -16.43
CA GLU A 513 -20.40 1.99 -15.73
C GLU A 513 -20.11 3.30 -16.50
N ASP A 514 -20.51 3.38 -17.77
CA ASP A 514 -20.25 4.55 -18.65
C ASP A 514 -21.26 5.69 -18.50
N GLY A 515 -22.16 5.63 -17.52
CA GLY A 515 -23.04 6.72 -17.18
C GLY A 515 -24.51 6.46 -17.35
N THR A 516 -25.29 7.54 -17.29
CA THR A 516 -26.74 7.52 -17.39
C THR A 516 -27.20 8.29 -18.63
N ARG A 517 -28.49 8.20 -18.99
CA ARG A 517 -29.03 8.99 -20.08
C ARG A 517 -28.87 10.51 -19.87
N ALA A 518 -28.79 10.95 -18.61
CA ALA A 518 -28.63 12.36 -18.24
C ALA A 518 -27.16 12.80 -18.12
N LEU A 519 -26.26 11.88 -17.82
CA LEU A 519 -24.84 12.16 -17.56
C LEU A 519 -23.96 11.34 -18.50
N ALA A 520 -23.07 12.01 -19.22
CA ALA A 520 -22.02 11.34 -19.98
C ALA A 520 -20.99 10.69 -19.04
N SER A 521 -20.15 9.77 -19.58
CA SER A 521 -19.20 8.99 -18.78
C SER A 521 -18.33 9.86 -17.86
N ALA A 522 -17.73 10.94 -18.38
CA ALA A 522 -16.93 11.85 -17.58
C ALA A 522 -17.72 12.58 -16.49
N GLU A 523 -18.94 13.02 -16.81
CA GLU A 523 -19.83 13.70 -15.85
C GLU A 523 -20.30 12.76 -14.75
N PHE A 524 -20.59 11.51 -15.11
CA PHE A 524 -21.00 10.48 -14.16
C PHE A 524 -19.87 10.13 -13.18
N ILE A 525 -18.63 9.98 -13.68
CA ILE A 525 -17.43 9.76 -12.85
C ILE A 525 -17.20 10.96 -11.92
N ASP A 526 -17.30 12.18 -12.44
CA ASP A 526 -17.14 13.40 -11.63
C ASP A 526 -18.20 13.52 -10.52
N GLU A 527 -19.45 13.10 -10.79
CA GLU A 527 -20.50 13.04 -9.76
C GLU A 527 -20.19 11.99 -8.69
N LEU A 528 -19.77 10.78 -9.07
CA LEU A 528 -19.38 9.73 -8.12
C LEU A 528 -18.18 10.16 -7.26
N ASP A 529 -17.14 10.73 -7.87
CA ASP A 529 -15.99 11.28 -7.15
C ASP A 529 -16.41 12.39 -6.17
N GLY A 530 -17.35 13.26 -6.59
CA GLY A 530 -17.92 14.30 -5.76
C GLY A 530 -18.69 13.81 -4.54
N LEU A 531 -19.12 12.56 -4.55
CA LEU A 531 -19.79 11.89 -3.44
C LEU A 531 -18.84 11.00 -2.61
N GLY A 532 -17.57 10.89 -2.99
CA GLY A 532 -16.63 9.90 -2.44
C GLY A 532 -17.08 8.46 -2.71
N ALA A 533 -17.91 8.28 -3.76
CA ALA A 533 -18.53 7.00 -4.08
C ALA A 533 -17.65 6.14 -4.99
N GLN A 534 -17.80 4.83 -4.87
CA GLN A 534 -17.28 3.85 -5.82
C GLN A 534 -18.45 3.02 -6.33
N PHE A 535 -18.58 2.92 -7.64
CA PHE A 535 -19.59 2.13 -8.32
C PHE A 535 -18.94 1.07 -9.20
N SER A 536 -19.51 -0.13 -9.24
CA SER A 536 -19.02 -1.19 -10.12
C SER A 536 -20.13 -2.15 -10.50
N VAL A 537 -20.03 -2.73 -11.69
CA VAL A 537 -20.94 -3.75 -12.21
C VAL A 537 -20.16 -5.00 -12.58
N THR A 538 -20.58 -6.16 -12.12
CA THR A 538 -19.91 -7.43 -12.39
C THR A 538 -20.89 -8.43 -12.98
N ALA A 539 -20.59 -8.94 -14.18
CA ALA A 539 -21.34 -10.01 -14.81
C ALA A 539 -20.81 -11.38 -14.34
N GLY A 540 -21.54 -12.05 -13.47
CA GLY A 540 -21.33 -13.44 -13.08
C GLY A 540 -21.89 -14.44 -14.09
N GLU A 541 -21.83 -15.74 -13.77
CA GLU A 541 -22.47 -16.77 -14.61
C GLU A 541 -23.99 -16.70 -14.53
N GLU A 542 -24.57 -16.58 -13.34
CA GLU A 542 -26.01 -16.59 -13.09
C GLU A 542 -26.59 -15.21 -12.76
N ASP A 543 -25.75 -14.27 -12.31
CA ASP A 543 -26.17 -12.97 -11.81
C ASP A 543 -25.40 -11.81 -12.46
N LEU A 544 -25.99 -10.64 -12.39
CA LEU A 544 -25.38 -9.33 -12.62
C LEU A 544 -25.43 -8.59 -11.28
N VAL A 545 -24.25 -8.23 -10.75
CA VAL A 545 -24.15 -7.57 -9.44
C VAL A 545 -23.67 -6.14 -9.61
N LEU A 546 -24.51 -5.19 -9.20
CA LEU A 546 -24.15 -3.78 -9.10
C LEU A 546 -23.74 -3.48 -7.65
N ARG A 547 -22.63 -2.80 -7.47
CA ARG A 547 -22.13 -2.40 -6.14
C ARG A 547 -21.92 -0.90 -6.06
N LEU A 548 -22.30 -0.33 -4.94
CA LEU A 548 -22.08 1.07 -4.59
C LEU A 548 -21.47 1.12 -3.19
N SER A 549 -20.39 1.86 -3.02
CA SER A 549 -19.82 2.22 -1.71
C SER A 549 -19.73 3.74 -1.65
N VAL A 550 -20.25 4.36 -0.59
CA VAL A 550 -20.39 5.82 -0.51
C VAL A 550 -20.34 6.30 0.94
N LEU A 551 -19.91 7.55 1.15
CA LEU A 551 -20.01 8.21 2.46
C LEU A 551 -21.49 8.37 2.87
N ASP A 552 -21.82 8.13 4.14
CA ASP A 552 -23.21 8.13 4.64
C ASP A 552 -23.96 9.42 4.34
N GLU A 553 -23.29 10.56 4.46
CA GLU A 553 -23.88 11.88 4.16
C GLU A 553 -24.25 12.07 2.70
N CYS A 554 -23.61 11.31 1.79
CA CYS A 554 -23.81 11.38 0.35
C CYS A 554 -24.73 10.28 -0.19
N LEU A 555 -25.17 9.33 0.68
CA LEU A 555 -25.99 8.18 0.28
C LEU A 555 -27.24 8.54 -0.52
N PRO A 556 -28.06 9.55 -0.17
CA PRO A 556 -29.27 9.86 -0.92
C PRO A 556 -28.99 10.17 -2.40
N ARG A 557 -27.99 11.01 -2.66
CA ARG A 557 -27.61 11.36 -4.05
C ARG A 557 -26.96 10.21 -4.81
N ALA A 558 -26.11 9.44 -4.16
CA ALA A 558 -25.48 8.27 -4.76
C ALA A 558 -26.51 7.17 -5.10
N LEU A 559 -27.54 7.01 -4.28
CA LEU A 559 -28.64 6.08 -4.54
C LEU A 559 -29.49 6.52 -5.75
N GLU A 560 -29.72 7.82 -5.94
CA GLU A 560 -30.37 8.34 -7.17
C GLU A 560 -29.55 7.97 -8.40
N LEU A 561 -28.25 8.21 -8.41
CA LEU A 561 -27.37 7.83 -9.53
C LEU A 561 -27.37 6.33 -9.78
N PHE A 562 -27.33 5.53 -8.74
CA PHE A 562 -27.42 4.07 -8.82
C PHE A 562 -28.73 3.60 -9.48
N LEU A 563 -29.84 4.20 -9.11
CA LEU A 563 -31.16 3.91 -9.71
C LEU A 563 -31.23 4.43 -11.14
N ASP A 564 -30.63 5.57 -11.47
CA ASP A 564 -30.61 6.10 -12.83
C ASP A 564 -29.84 5.17 -13.78
N VAL A 565 -28.72 4.55 -13.33
CA VAL A 565 -28.04 3.51 -14.12
C VAL A 565 -28.94 2.33 -14.44
N LEU A 566 -29.79 1.91 -13.51
CA LEU A 566 -30.73 0.80 -13.72
C LEU A 566 -31.91 1.16 -14.65
N HIS A 567 -32.47 2.35 -14.49
CA HIS A 567 -33.68 2.74 -15.18
C HIS A 567 -33.43 3.49 -16.50
N ALA A 568 -32.33 4.17 -16.58
CA ALA A 568 -31.98 5.03 -17.71
C ALA A 568 -30.46 4.97 -18.02
N PRO A 569 -29.91 3.77 -18.33
CA PRO A 569 -28.52 3.65 -18.72
C PRO A 569 -28.24 4.42 -20.01
N ARG A 570 -27.01 4.82 -20.19
CA ARG A 570 -26.58 5.62 -21.33
C ARG A 570 -26.59 4.82 -22.63
N PHE A 571 -25.89 3.72 -22.74
CA PHE A 571 -25.73 2.88 -23.93
C PHE A 571 -25.61 3.69 -25.25
N ALA A 572 -24.77 4.72 -25.27
CA ALA A 572 -24.58 5.53 -26.45
C ALA A 572 -23.68 4.82 -27.46
N ALA A 573 -23.97 4.97 -28.76
CA ALA A 573 -23.18 4.34 -29.82
C ALA A 573 -21.76 4.90 -29.94
N ALA A 574 -21.48 6.01 -29.28
CA ALA A 574 -20.18 6.65 -29.24
C ALA A 574 -19.28 6.15 -28.07
N ASP A 575 -19.87 5.49 -27.09
CA ASP A 575 -19.17 4.90 -25.96
C ASP A 575 -18.81 3.44 -26.30
#